data_9b34789e38752256a44d844e6bf8c5e2
#
_entry.id   9b34789e38752256a44d844e6bf8c5e2
#
_cell.length_a   1.000
_cell.length_b   1.000
_cell.length_c   1.000
_cell.angle_alpha   90.00
_cell.angle_beta   90.00
_cell.angle_gamma   90.00
#
_symmetry.space_group_name_H-M   'P 1'
#
loop_
_entity.id
_entity.type
_entity.pdbx_description
1 polymer ?
#
loop_
_entity_poly.entity_id
_entity_poly.type
_entity_poly.pdbx_seq_one_letter_code
_entity_poly.pdbx_strand_id
1 'polypeptide(L)'
;SNRGARGLMQLRPATAIALASETHLKWRGNRTLFDPEKNIALGAYYLNKMVSRFGNLTLALEAYNHGPSRLSKYLRQGYQPKRYSKKVLKNYIKIRFQPI
;
A
#
# COMPACT_ATOMS: atom_id res chain seq x y z
N SER A 1 0.39 -7.65 -7.49
CA SER A 1 0.27 -6.63 -8.51
C SER A 1 1.31 -6.81 -9.59
N ASN A 2 0.91 -6.77 -10.83
CA ASN A 2 1.79 -6.97 -11.99
C ASN A 2 2.23 -5.67 -12.65
N ARG A 3 1.99 -4.52 -12.04
CA ARG A 3 2.26 -3.24 -12.65
C ARG A 3 3.62 -2.65 -12.27
N GLY A 4 4.62 -3.52 -12.18
CA GLY A 4 5.97 -3.11 -11.85
C GLY A 4 6.21 -2.81 -10.39
N ALA A 5 5.33 -3.28 -9.49
CA ALA A 5 5.50 -3.10 -8.05
C ALA A 5 6.78 -3.75 -7.56
N ARG A 6 7.48 -3.10 -6.64
CA ARG A 6 8.82 -3.47 -6.18
C ARG A 6 8.92 -3.51 -4.66
N GLY A 7 9.78 -4.42 -4.18
CA GLY A 7 10.19 -4.48 -2.78
C GLY A 7 9.14 -5.09 -1.86
N LEU A 8 9.41 -5.00 -0.54
CA LEU A 8 8.57 -5.63 0.48
C LEU A 8 7.15 -5.10 0.50
N MET A 9 6.96 -3.80 0.26
CA MET A 9 5.63 -3.18 0.28
C MET A 9 4.98 -3.12 -1.10
N GLN A 10 5.60 -3.72 -2.11
CA GLN A 10 5.08 -3.81 -3.48
C GLN A 10 4.64 -2.45 -4.05
N LEU A 11 5.53 -1.46 -3.96
CA LEU A 11 5.27 -0.13 -4.49
C LEU A 11 5.62 -0.06 -5.97
N ARG A 12 4.76 0.57 -6.76
CA ARG A 12 5.07 0.88 -8.15
C ARG A 12 6.05 2.05 -8.21
N PRO A 13 6.99 2.05 -9.17
CA PRO A 13 7.96 3.12 -9.26
C PRO A 13 7.35 4.53 -9.33
N ALA A 14 6.31 4.73 -10.12
CA ALA A 14 5.67 6.05 -10.23
C ALA A 14 5.10 6.52 -8.89
N THR A 15 4.43 5.63 -8.15
CA THR A 15 3.92 5.94 -6.82
C THR A 15 5.06 6.28 -5.87
N ALA A 16 6.12 5.48 -5.88
CA ALA A 16 7.24 5.67 -4.97
C ALA A 16 7.97 6.99 -5.25
N ILE A 17 8.14 7.38 -6.50
CA ILE A 17 8.77 8.65 -6.86
C ILE A 17 7.97 9.81 -6.27
N ALA A 18 6.64 9.78 -6.43
CA ALA A 18 5.78 10.82 -5.88
C ALA A 18 5.86 10.89 -4.35
N LEU A 19 5.84 9.73 -3.69
CA LEU A 19 5.94 9.66 -2.23
C LEU A 19 7.32 10.11 -1.73
N ALA A 20 8.38 9.77 -2.44
CA ALA A 20 9.72 10.20 -2.09
C ALA A 20 9.82 11.73 -2.11
N SER A 21 9.21 12.37 -3.11
CA SER A 21 9.15 13.81 -3.19
C SER A 21 8.41 14.41 -2.00
N GLU A 22 7.28 13.84 -1.59
CA GLU A 22 6.50 14.33 -0.45
C GLU A 22 7.24 14.18 0.89
N THR A 23 8.00 13.10 1.03
CA THR A 23 8.67 12.79 2.29
C THR A 23 10.11 13.29 2.36
N HIS A 24 10.56 13.97 1.30
CA HIS A 24 11.95 14.45 1.17
C HIS A 24 12.98 13.31 1.18
N LEU A 25 12.54 12.10 0.86
CA LEU A 25 13.42 10.95 0.75
C LEU A 25 14.16 11.02 -0.58
N LYS A 26 15.47 10.82 -0.54
CA LYS A 26 16.30 10.91 -1.73
C LYS A 26 16.05 9.71 -2.66
N TRP A 27 15.54 10.00 -3.86
CA TRP A 27 15.29 8.97 -4.87
C TRP A 27 16.53 8.71 -5.69
N ARG A 28 16.94 7.45 -5.76
CA ARG A 28 18.13 7.02 -6.51
C ARG A 28 17.79 5.91 -7.51
N GLY A 29 16.70 6.09 -8.25
CA GLY A 29 16.24 5.10 -9.20
C GLY A 29 15.55 3.93 -8.51
N ASN A 30 15.24 2.89 -9.28
CA ASN A 30 14.50 1.74 -8.76
C ASN A 30 15.21 1.02 -7.61
N ARG A 31 16.52 1.14 -7.50
CA ARG A 31 17.25 0.52 -6.38
C ARG A 31 16.84 1.08 -5.03
N THR A 32 16.27 2.27 -4.98
CA THR A 32 15.71 2.81 -3.74
C THR A 32 14.60 1.91 -3.20
N LEU A 33 13.80 1.32 -4.10
CA LEU A 33 12.72 0.41 -3.72
C LEU A 33 13.22 -0.96 -3.26
N PHE A 34 14.46 -1.31 -3.56
CA PHE A 34 15.05 -2.55 -3.08
C PHE A 34 15.78 -2.39 -1.74
N ASP A 35 15.88 -1.16 -1.24
CA ASP A 35 16.34 -0.90 0.14
C ASP A 35 15.14 -1.17 1.06
N PRO A 36 15.20 -2.23 1.91
CA PRO A 36 14.03 -2.60 2.72
C PRO A 36 13.55 -1.47 3.63
N GLU A 37 14.45 -0.73 4.23
CA GLU A 37 14.12 0.35 5.14
C GLU A 37 13.35 1.46 4.42
N LYS A 38 13.83 1.87 3.25
CA LYS A 38 13.18 2.92 2.46
C LYS A 38 11.87 2.43 1.87
N ASN A 39 11.81 1.19 1.41
CA ASN A 39 10.58 0.59 0.88
C ASN A 39 9.48 0.57 1.94
N ILE A 40 9.81 0.11 3.15
CA ILE A 40 8.86 0.06 4.26
C ILE A 40 8.41 1.46 4.66
N ALA A 41 9.33 2.41 4.74
CA ALA A 41 8.99 3.79 5.11
C ALA A 41 8.00 4.41 4.10
N LEU A 42 8.27 4.24 2.82
CA LEU A 42 7.37 4.77 1.78
C LEU A 42 6.03 4.05 1.79
N GLY A 43 6.03 2.74 1.96
CA GLY A 43 4.81 1.94 2.00
C GLY A 43 3.92 2.30 3.19
N ALA A 44 4.53 2.47 4.37
CA ALA A 44 3.80 2.86 5.56
C ALA A 44 3.20 4.26 5.43
N TYR A 45 3.97 5.18 4.87
CA TYR A 45 3.49 6.54 4.60
C TYR A 45 2.30 6.51 3.64
N TYR A 46 2.40 5.72 2.57
CA TYR A 46 1.34 5.60 1.58
C TYR A 46 0.07 4.98 2.18
N LEU A 47 0.23 3.93 2.97
CA LEU A 47 -0.91 3.30 3.64
C LEU A 47 -1.62 4.30 4.56
N ASN A 48 -0.85 5.08 5.31
CA ASN A 48 -1.42 6.10 6.19
C ASN A 48 -2.21 7.16 5.41
N LYS A 49 -1.72 7.56 4.24
CA LYS A 49 -2.47 8.46 3.36
C LYS A 49 -3.79 7.84 2.92
N MET A 50 -3.79 6.54 2.64
CA MET A 50 -5.02 5.84 2.23
C MET A 50 -6.01 5.75 3.38
N VAL A 51 -5.53 5.53 4.62
CA VAL A 51 -6.40 5.54 5.80
C VAL A 51 -7.05 6.91 5.97
N SER A 52 -6.28 7.99 5.82
CA SER A 52 -6.82 9.35 5.93
C SER A 52 -7.85 9.64 4.84
N ARG A 53 -7.61 9.17 3.63
CA ARG A 53 -8.49 9.43 2.49
C ARG A 53 -9.79 8.64 2.55
N PHE A 54 -9.72 7.36 2.91
CA PHE A 54 -10.88 6.45 2.84
C PHE A 54 -11.54 6.19 4.19
N GLY A 55 -10.95 6.62 5.27
CA GLY A 55 -11.58 6.62 6.58
C GLY A 55 -11.42 5.37 7.42
N ASN A 56 -10.96 4.26 6.86
CA ASN A 56 -10.71 3.05 7.64
C ASN A 56 -9.65 2.16 6.99
N LEU A 57 -9.12 1.23 7.77
CA LEU A 57 -8.01 0.38 7.34
C LEU A 57 -8.42 -0.58 6.21
N THR A 58 -9.62 -1.13 6.25
CA THR A 58 -10.08 -2.07 5.22
C THR A 58 -10.07 -1.41 3.84
N LEU A 59 -10.69 -0.23 3.73
CA LEU A 59 -10.69 0.52 2.48
C LEU A 59 -9.29 0.99 2.09
N ALA A 60 -8.48 1.38 3.07
CA ALA A 60 -7.11 1.81 2.83
C ALA A 60 -6.29 0.68 2.20
N LEU A 61 -6.44 -0.54 2.70
CA LEU A 61 -5.73 -1.70 2.15
C LEU A 61 -6.18 -1.99 0.72
N GLU A 62 -7.48 -1.87 0.43
CA GLU A 62 -7.97 -2.05 -0.93
C GLU A 62 -7.47 -0.95 -1.85
N ALA A 63 -7.40 0.30 -1.36
CA ALA A 63 -6.83 1.42 -2.11
C ALA A 63 -5.34 1.21 -2.37
N TYR A 64 -4.63 0.68 -1.40
CA TYR A 64 -3.22 0.34 -1.55
C TYR A 64 -3.01 -0.67 -2.68
N ASN A 65 -3.84 -1.69 -2.71
CA ASN A 65 -3.73 -2.76 -3.69
C ASN A 65 -4.19 -2.35 -5.09
N HIS A 66 -5.36 -1.73 -5.19
CA HIS A 66 -5.97 -1.37 -6.47
C HIS A 66 -5.53 -0.01 -7.01
N GLY A 67 -5.07 0.86 -6.13
CA GLY A 67 -4.87 2.27 -6.42
C GLY A 67 -6.08 3.09 -5.98
N PRO A 68 -5.88 4.31 -5.46
CA PRO A 68 -6.99 5.10 -4.90
C PRO A 68 -8.02 5.51 -5.94
N SER A 69 -7.61 5.81 -7.16
CA SER A 69 -8.55 6.21 -8.22
C SER A 69 -9.45 5.04 -8.62
N ARG A 70 -8.87 3.84 -8.75
CA ARG A 70 -9.64 2.65 -9.11
C ARG A 70 -10.60 2.28 -7.98
N LEU A 71 -10.16 2.34 -6.72
CA LEU A 71 -11.05 2.07 -5.60
C LEU A 71 -12.20 3.07 -5.56
N SER A 72 -11.93 4.36 -5.75
CA SER A 72 -12.98 5.39 -5.78
C SER A 72 -14.01 5.07 -6.85
N LYS A 73 -13.56 4.63 -8.03
CA LYS A 73 -14.46 4.24 -9.12
C LYS A 73 -15.33 3.05 -8.73
N TYR A 74 -14.75 2.01 -8.12
CA TYR A 74 -15.50 0.85 -7.64
C TYR A 74 -16.57 1.26 -6.65
N LEU A 75 -16.21 2.11 -5.68
CA LEU A 75 -17.16 2.55 -4.66
C LEU A 75 -18.31 3.35 -5.27
N ARG A 76 -18.03 4.19 -6.27
CA ARG A 76 -19.09 4.92 -6.98
C ARG A 76 -20.03 3.98 -7.72
N GLN A 77 -19.55 2.81 -8.14
CA GLN A 77 -20.35 1.79 -8.81
C GLN A 77 -21.06 0.86 -7.83
N GLY A 78 -20.95 1.11 -6.53
CA GLY A 78 -21.56 0.27 -5.51
C GLY A 78 -20.80 -1.00 -5.19
N TYR A 79 -19.55 -1.11 -5.65
CA TYR A 79 -18.73 -2.29 -5.42
C TYR A 79 -17.62 -1.97 -4.42
N GLN A 80 -17.54 -2.77 -3.35
CA GLN A 80 -16.46 -2.68 -2.39
C GLN A 80 -15.62 -3.95 -2.45
N PRO A 81 -14.40 -3.89 -3.04
CA PRO A 81 -13.52 -5.06 -3.02
C PRO A 81 -13.09 -5.38 -1.60
N LYS A 82 -12.93 -6.67 -1.29
CA LYS A 82 -12.61 -7.12 0.08
C LYS A 82 -11.53 -8.20 0.10
N ARG A 83 -11.17 -8.73 -1.05
CA ARG A 83 -10.28 -9.91 -1.11
C ARG A 83 -8.90 -9.64 -0.51
N TYR A 84 -8.30 -8.53 -0.89
CA TYR A 84 -6.97 -8.17 -0.42
C TYR A 84 -6.95 -7.84 1.07
N SER A 85 -7.88 -7.00 1.52
CA SER A 85 -7.96 -6.61 2.93
C SER A 85 -8.23 -7.80 3.83
N LYS A 86 -9.12 -8.71 3.43
CA LYS A 86 -9.37 -9.93 4.19
C LYS A 86 -8.12 -10.80 4.29
N LYS A 87 -7.38 -10.93 3.20
CA LYS A 87 -6.13 -11.71 3.20
C LYS A 87 -5.09 -11.11 4.13
N VAL A 88 -4.89 -9.80 4.06
CA VAL A 88 -3.93 -9.10 4.90
C VAL A 88 -4.29 -9.22 6.38
N LEU A 89 -5.54 -8.95 6.73
CA LEU A 89 -6.00 -8.99 8.11
C LEU A 89 -5.98 -10.42 8.66
N LYS A 90 -6.33 -11.40 7.86
CA LYS A 90 -6.23 -12.81 8.26
C LYS A 90 -4.78 -13.19 8.57
N ASN A 91 -3.85 -12.78 7.74
CA ASN A 91 -2.43 -13.05 7.96
C ASN A 91 -1.90 -12.32 9.18
N TYR A 92 -2.35 -11.09 9.42
CA TYR A 92 -2.00 -10.33 10.62
C TYR A 92 -2.45 -11.06 11.89
N ILE A 93 -3.70 -11.51 11.93
CA ILE A 93 -4.24 -12.24 13.08
C ILE A 93 -3.44 -13.51 13.31
N LYS A 94 -3.13 -14.25 12.25
CA LYS A 94 -2.36 -15.49 12.32
C LYS A 94 -0.98 -15.26 12.94
N ILE A 95 -0.30 -14.18 12.55
CA ILE A 95 1.01 -13.83 13.07
C ILE A 95 0.92 -13.36 14.52
N ARG A 96 -0.05 -12.48 14.82
CA ARG A 96 -0.23 -11.85 16.14
C ARG A 96 -0.52 -12.87 17.23
N PHE A 97 -1.29 -13.91 16.92
CA PHE A 97 -1.73 -14.90 17.90
C PHE A 97 -1.03 -16.25 17.75
N GLN A 98 0.04 -16.30 17.00
CA GLN A 98 0.84 -17.51 16.86
C GLN A 98 1.58 -17.78 18.18
N PRO A 99 1.58 -19.03 18.68
CA PRO A 99 2.39 -19.38 19.87
C PRO A 99 3.87 -19.15 19.63
N ILE A 100 4.54 -18.64 20.64
CA ILE A 100 6.00 -18.40 20.57
C ILE A 100 6.75 -19.67 20.91
#